data_3fda7d9a2a62ea128a5c1acf6148a247
#
_entry.id   3fda7d9a2a62ea128a5c1acf6148a247
#
_cell.length_a   1.000
_cell.length_b   1.000
_cell.length_c   1.000
_cell.angle_alpha   90.00
_cell.angle_beta   90.00
_cell.angle_gamma   90.00
#
_symmetry.space_group_name_H-M   'P 1'
#
loop_
_entity.id
_entity.type
_entity.pdbx_description
1 polymer ?
#
loop_
_entity_poly.entity_id
_entity_poly.type
_entity_poly.pdbx_seq_one_letter_code
_entity_poly.pdbx_strand_id
1 'polypeptide(L)'
;MRIDYPQENQLNDLKKLWQEAFGDEQAYIDCFYDTAFSPDRCRCVTVEDQLAGGLYWLDCRCHDVPMAYLYAVATDKKFRNQGICHALMEDTHRLLKELGYAGAILVPGEESLFKFYAAMGYETCGGMIQFTCKAEDPIPLQEISAAEYAQLRRERLPAGGVIQEGENLAFLSRLVKFYQGETCIFCAGVNDDRLFCLELLGDAQLAGAITGALGAASGTFRIPGAEAFAMYRGFSSTPAPSYFAFSFD
;
A
#
# COMPACT_ATOMS: atom_id res chain seq x y z
N MET A 1 -24.52 -15.55 -6.03
CA MET A 1 -23.22 -14.87 -5.84
C MET A 1 -22.30 -15.25 -7.00
N ARG A 2 -21.72 -14.25 -7.65
CA ARG A 2 -20.73 -14.39 -8.74
C ARG A 2 -19.51 -13.53 -8.39
N ILE A 3 -18.31 -14.05 -8.60
CA ILE A 3 -17.05 -13.32 -8.42
C ILE A 3 -16.35 -13.29 -9.78
N ASP A 4 -15.99 -12.08 -10.24
CA ASP A 4 -15.43 -11.89 -11.57
C ASP A 4 -14.60 -10.61 -11.64
N TYR A 5 -13.94 -10.38 -12.79
CA TYR A 5 -13.40 -9.06 -13.13
C TYR A 5 -14.55 -8.04 -13.26
N PRO A 6 -14.32 -6.78 -12.90
CA PRO A 6 -15.34 -5.76 -13.03
C PRO A 6 -15.70 -5.50 -14.49
N GLN A 7 -16.98 -5.25 -14.75
CA GLN A 7 -17.44 -4.72 -16.01
C GLN A 7 -17.44 -3.19 -15.98
N GLU A 8 -17.38 -2.53 -17.12
CA GLU A 8 -17.31 -1.06 -17.23
C GLU A 8 -18.45 -0.36 -16.47
N ASN A 9 -19.66 -0.91 -16.55
CA ASN A 9 -20.83 -0.37 -15.85
C ASN A 9 -20.77 -0.52 -14.31
N GLN A 10 -19.85 -1.31 -13.77
CA GLN A 10 -19.66 -1.51 -12.33
C GLN A 10 -18.60 -0.58 -11.73
N LEU A 11 -17.79 0.13 -12.54
CA LEU A 11 -16.68 0.94 -12.05
C LEU A 11 -17.16 2.09 -11.13
N ASN A 12 -18.27 2.71 -11.44
CA ASN A 12 -18.85 3.76 -10.59
C ASN A 12 -19.35 3.20 -9.25
N ASP A 13 -19.89 1.99 -9.23
CA ASP A 13 -20.35 1.36 -8.00
C ASP A 13 -19.18 0.89 -7.15
N LEU A 14 -18.06 0.45 -7.76
CA LEU A 14 -16.80 0.15 -7.06
C LEU A 14 -16.21 1.39 -6.41
N LYS A 15 -16.19 2.54 -7.09
CA LYS A 15 -15.75 3.82 -6.49
C LYS A 15 -16.61 4.23 -5.29
N LYS A 16 -17.94 4.09 -5.41
CA LYS A 16 -18.86 4.36 -4.29
C LYS A 16 -18.64 3.41 -3.12
N LEU A 17 -18.49 2.11 -3.40
CA LEU A 17 -18.18 1.11 -2.39
C LEU A 17 -16.90 1.46 -1.63
N TRP A 18 -15.85 1.86 -2.34
CA TRP A 18 -14.60 2.34 -1.75
C TRP A 18 -14.84 3.54 -0.83
N GLN A 19 -15.49 4.60 -1.35
CA GLN A 19 -15.79 5.81 -0.57
C GLN A 19 -16.60 5.50 0.71
N GLU A 20 -17.61 4.64 0.60
CA GLU A 20 -18.43 4.23 1.76
C GLU A 20 -17.68 3.36 2.78
N ALA A 21 -16.70 2.58 2.33
CA ALA A 21 -15.93 1.68 3.19
C ALA A 21 -14.81 2.40 3.96
N PHE A 22 -14.10 3.32 3.31
CA PHE A 22 -12.89 3.96 3.83
C PHE A 22 -13.04 5.45 4.12
N GLY A 23 -14.03 6.11 3.52
CA GLY A 23 -14.25 7.55 3.71
C GLY A 23 -13.32 8.44 2.88
N ASP A 24 -12.57 7.86 1.96
CA ASP A 24 -11.64 8.60 1.11
C ASP A 24 -12.35 9.63 0.24
N GLU A 25 -11.66 10.73 -0.03
CA GLU A 25 -12.17 11.76 -0.93
C GLU A 25 -12.23 11.26 -2.37
N GLN A 26 -13.24 11.71 -3.12
CA GLN A 26 -13.42 11.33 -4.54
C GLN A 26 -12.17 11.61 -5.38
N ALA A 27 -11.47 12.71 -5.12
CA ALA A 27 -10.24 13.06 -5.82
C ALA A 27 -9.11 12.03 -5.62
N TYR A 28 -9.01 11.44 -4.43
CA TYR A 28 -8.06 10.38 -4.14
C TYR A 28 -8.39 9.09 -4.89
N ILE A 29 -9.67 8.70 -4.85
CA ILE A 29 -10.17 7.52 -5.58
C ILE A 29 -9.96 7.69 -7.09
N ASP A 30 -10.31 8.85 -7.65
CA ASP A 30 -10.12 9.15 -9.07
C ASP A 30 -8.63 9.12 -9.44
N CYS A 31 -7.76 9.65 -8.59
CA CYS A 31 -6.30 9.58 -8.78
C CYS A 31 -5.80 8.12 -8.87
N PHE A 32 -6.30 7.21 -8.02
CA PHE A 32 -5.99 5.79 -8.11
C PHE A 32 -6.46 5.19 -9.44
N TYR A 33 -7.69 5.50 -9.85
CA TYR A 33 -8.26 4.99 -11.10
C TYR A 33 -7.50 5.51 -12.33
N ASP A 34 -6.98 6.72 -12.28
CA ASP A 34 -6.22 7.33 -13.38
C ASP A 34 -4.78 6.83 -13.48
N THR A 35 -4.20 6.33 -12.38
CA THR A 35 -2.76 6.03 -12.31
C THR A 35 -2.40 4.58 -12.05
N ALA A 36 -3.24 3.85 -11.31
CA ALA A 36 -2.91 2.51 -10.81
C ALA A 36 -3.95 1.44 -11.10
N PHE A 37 -5.21 1.83 -11.34
CA PHE A 37 -6.28 0.87 -11.61
C PHE A 37 -6.06 0.14 -12.94
N SER A 38 -6.33 -1.18 -12.92
CA SER A 38 -6.57 -1.99 -14.10
C SER A 38 -7.72 -2.94 -13.83
N PRO A 39 -8.68 -3.12 -14.77
CA PRO A 39 -9.74 -4.12 -14.62
C PRO A 39 -9.21 -5.53 -14.35
N ASP A 40 -8.05 -5.88 -14.95
CA ASP A 40 -7.39 -7.17 -14.78
C ASP A 40 -6.73 -7.34 -13.41
N ARG A 41 -6.66 -6.27 -12.61
CA ARG A 41 -6.15 -6.25 -11.23
C ARG A 41 -7.23 -5.81 -10.24
N CYS A 42 -8.46 -6.20 -10.52
CA CYS A 42 -9.60 -5.98 -9.64
C CYS A 42 -10.50 -7.22 -9.66
N ARG A 43 -11.02 -7.59 -8.50
CA ARG A 43 -12.09 -8.60 -8.38
C ARG A 43 -13.28 -7.98 -7.69
N CYS A 44 -14.46 -8.29 -8.18
CA CYS A 44 -15.70 -7.85 -7.55
C CYS A 44 -16.68 -9.01 -7.37
N VAL A 45 -17.51 -8.91 -6.35
CA VAL A 45 -18.55 -9.88 -6.06
C VAL A 45 -19.92 -9.25 -6.24
N THR A 46 -20.80 -9.97 -6.94
CA THR A 46 -22.18 -9.57 -7.21
C THR A 46 -23.13 -10.58 -6.58
N VAL A 47 -24.15 -10.10 -5.88
CA VAL A 47 -25.24 -10.87 -5.30
C VAL A 47 -26.55 -10.27 -5.83
N GLU A 48 -27.41 -11.08 -6.46
CA GLU A 48 -28.68 -10.62 -7.05
C GLU A 48 -28.51 -9.36 -7.90
N ASP A 49 -27.49 -9.38 -8.79
CA ASP A 49 -27.08 -8.29 -9.68
C ASP A 49 -26.66 -6.97 -8.99
N GLN A 50 -26.48 -6.97 -7.67
CA GLN A 50 -25.95 -5.85 -6.91
C GLN A 50 -24.47 -6.08 -6.57
N LEU A 51 -23.65 -5.04 -6.65
CA LEU A 51 -22.26 -5.08 -6.20
C LEU A 51 -22.24 -5.24 -4.68
N ALA A 52 -21.66 -6.35 -4.20
CA ALA A 52 -21.60 -6.69 -2.78
C ALA A 52 -20.19 -6.53 -2.17
N GLY A 53 -19.16 -6.48 -3.00
CA GLY A 53 -17.78 -6.30 -2.54
C GLY A 53 -16.81 -6.15 -3.70
N GLY A 54 -15.61 -5.68 -3.39
CA GLY A 54 -14.53 -5.53 -4.35
C GLY A 54 -13.18 -5.44 -3.66
N LEU A 55 -12.14 -5.72 -4.40
CA LEU A 55 -10.75 -5.50 -4.02
C LEU A 55 -9.91 -5.24 -5.27
N TYR A 56 -8.78 -4.62 -5.06
CA TYR A 56 -7.78 -4.36 -6.08
C TYR A 56 -6.45 -5.00 -5.68
N TRP A 57 -5.53 -5.14 -6.62
CA TRP A 57 -4.15 -5.40 -6.28
C TRP A 57 -3.20 -4.61 -7.15
N LEU A 58 -2.05 -4.34 -6.59
CA LEU A 58 -0.93 -3.70 -7.25
C LEU A 58 0.22 -4.70 -7.33
N ASP A 59 0.93 -4.68 -8.46
CA ASP A 59 2.05 -5.58 -8.68
C ASP A 59 3.25 -5.12 -7.85
N CYS A 60 3.86 -6.06 -7.14
CA CYS A 60 5.10 -5.83 -6.42
C CYS A 60 6.01 -7.06 -6.53
N ARG A 61 7.21 -6.97 -6.01
CA ARG A 61 8.18 -8.07 -6.02
C ARG A 61 8.88 -8.18 -4.67
N CYS A 62 9.18 -9.40 -4.27
CA CYS A 62 10.07 -9.68 -3.15
C CYS A 62 10.81 -10.98 -3.44
N HIS A 63 12.08 -11.07 -3.06
CA HIS A 63 12.92 -12.25 -3.37
C HIS A 63 12.90 -12.61 -4.87
N ASP A 64 12.89 -11.61 -5.74
CA ASP A 64 12.83 -11.72 -7.21
C ASP A 64 11.58 -12.41 -7.79
N VAL A 65 10.56 -12.67 -7.00
CA VAL A 65 9.30 -13.24 -7.45
C VAL A 65 8.15 -12.22 -7.39
N PRO A 66 7.14 -12.36 -8.27
CA PRO A 66 5.98 -11.49 -8.25
C PRO A 66 5.10 -11.74 -7.03
N MET A 67 4.62 -10.66 -6.42
CA MET A 67 3.65 -10.66 -5.33
C MET A 67 2.56 -9.64 -5.61
N ALA A 68 1.37 -9.88 -5.09
CA ALA A 68 0.23 -8.98 -5.20
C ALA A 68 0.03 -8.22 -3.88
N TYR A 69 0.06 -6.90 -3.93
CA TYR A 69 -0.38 -6.06 -2.81
C TYR A 69 -1.89 -5.86 -2.92
N LEU A 70 -2.66 -6.53 -2.07
CA LEU A 70 -4.13 -6.38 -2.02
C LEU A 70 -4.48 -5.06 -1.36
N TYR A 71 -5.30 -4.28 -2.06
CA TYR A 71 -5.63 -2.93 -1.69
C TYR A 71 -7.14 -2.68 -1.72
N ALA A 72 -7.63 -1.82 -0.84
CA ALA A 72 -9.01 -1.38 -0.73
C ALA A 72 -10.02 -2.56 -0.75
N VAL A 73 -9.78 -3.57 0.09
CA VAL A 73 -10.69 -4.72 0.25
C VAL A 73 -11.96 -4.28 0.96
N ALA A 74 -13.10 -4.23 0.25
CA ALA A 74 -14.35 -3.72 0.76
C ALA A 74 -15.52 -4.68 0.57
N THR A 75 -16.45 -4.67 1.54
CA THR A 75 -17.76 -5.32 1.45
C THR A 75 -18.85 -4.32 1.82
N ASP A 76 -19.85 -4.19 0.96
CA ASP A 76 -21.01 -3.33 1.20
C ASP A 76 -21.69 -3.71 2.52
N LYS A 77 -22.07 -2.70 3.28
CA LYS A 77 -22.67 -2.85 4.63
C LYS A 77 -23.86 -3.82 4.66
N LYS A 78 -24.66 -3.87 3.60
CA LYS A 78 -25.83 -4.75 3.46
C LYS A 78 -25.46 -6.23 3.36
N PHE A 79 -24.25 -6.52 2.89
CA PHE A 79 -23.78 -7.89 2.64
C PHE A 79 -22.70 -8.35 3.63
N ARG A 80 -22.41 -7.55 4.68
CA ARG A 80 -21.47 -7.95 5.74
C ARG A 80 -22.00 -9.14 6.54
N ASN A 81 -21.08 -9.87 7.19
CA ASN A 81 -21.36 -11.06 8.00
C ASN A 81 -22.01 -12.23 7.25
N GLN A 82 -21.93 -12.24 5.91
CA GLN A 82 -22.47 -13.30 5.03
C GLN A 82 -21.36 -14.09 4.32
N GLY A 83 -20.10 -13.97 4.75
CA GLY A 83 -18.97 -14.66 4.14
C GLY A 83 -18.47 -14.05 2.81
N ILE A 84 -19.01 -12.93 2.37
CA ILE A 84 -18.70 -12.32 1.07
C ILE A 84 -17.20 -11.98 0.97
N CYS A 85 -16.64 -11.29 1.96
CA CYS A 85 -15.22 -10.95 1.96
C CYS A 85 -14.33 -12.19 1.89
N HIS A 86 -14.65 -13.23 2.67
CA HIS A 86 -13.91 -14.50 2.65
C HIS A 86 -13.95 -15.15 1.26
N ALA A 87 -15.13 -15.23 0.65
CA ALA A 87 -15.28 -15.81 -0.68
C ALA A 87 -14.51 -15.01 -1.75
N LEU A 88 -14.56 -13.66 -1.70
CA LEU A 88 -13.81 -12.77 -2.58
C LEU A 88 -12.31 -12.98 -2.44
N MET A 89 -11.80 -13.02 -1.22
CA MET A 89 -10.38 -13.24 -0.92
C MET A 89 -9.90 -14.61 -1.42
N GLU A 90 -10.63 -15.70 -1.14
CA GLU A 90 -10.25 -17.05 -1.59
C GLU A 90 -10.28 -17.20 -3.11
N ASP A 91 -11.27 -16.60 -3.79
CA ASP A 91 -11.29 -16.56 -5.25
C ASP A 91 -10.08 -15.80 -5.81
N THR A 92 -9.77 -14.65 -5.21
CA THR A 92 -8.61 -13.84 -5.62
C THR A 92 -7.29 -14.59 -5.38
N HIS A 93 -7.12 -15.25 -4.24
CA HIS A 93 -5.91 -16.05 -3.97
C HIS A 93 -5.71 -17.17 -5.00
N ARG A 94 -6.80 -17.87 -5.37
CA ARG A 94 -6.75 -18.90 -6.41
C ARG A 94 -6.30 -18.30 -7.75
N LEU A 95 -6.92 -17.20 -8.16
CA LEU A 95 -6.57 -16.50 -9.40
C LEU A 95 -5.11 -16.03 -9.38
N LEU A 96 -4.65 -15.36 -8.33
CA LEU A 96 -3.28 -14.89 -8.21
C LEU A 96 -2.27 -16.04 -8.30
N LYS A 97 -2.57 -17.18 -7.70
CA LYS A 97 -1.74 -18.39 -7.82
C LYS A 97 -1.70 -18.93 -9.25
N GLU A 98 -2.83 -18.93 -9.96
CA GLU A 98 -2.91 -19.32 -11.38
C GLU A 98 -2.13 -18.36 -12.28
N LEU A 99 -2.11 -17.07 -11.96
CA LEU A 99 -1.34 -16.04 -12.64
C LEU A 99 0.17 -16.07 -12.30
N GLY A 100 0.60 -16.93 -11.37
CA GLY A 100 2.01 -17.12 -11.04
C GLY A 100 2.55 -16.22 -9.93
N TYR A 101 1.70 -15.55 -9.18
CA TYR A 101 2.14 -14.80 -7.99
C TYR A 101 2.60 -15.77 -6.89
N ALA A 102 3.68 -15.41 -6.20
CA ALA A 102 4.23 -16.21 -5.11
C ALA A 102 3.48 -16.01 -3.78
N GLY A 103 2.72 -14.94 -3.65
CA GLY A 103 1.92 -14.63 -2.47
C GLY A 103 1.16 -13.30 -2.60
N ALA A 104 0.33 -13.05 -1.62
CA ALA A 104 -0.40 -11.80 -1.45
C ALA A 104 0.02 -11.10 -0.16
N ILE A 105 0.14 -9.77 -0.23
CA ILE A 105 0.45 -8.88 0.89
C ILE A 105 -0.74 -7.94 1.07
N LEU A 106 -1.05 -7.58 2.29
CA LEU A 106 -1.99 -6.51 2.61
C LEU A 106 -1.56 -5.79 3.90
N VAL A 107 -2.09 -4.60 4.10
CA VAL A 107 -1.94 -3.85 5.35
C VAL A 107 -3.32 -3.75 6.00
N PRO A 108 -3.49 -4.31 7.22
CA PRO A 108 -4.75 -4.16 7.95
C PRO A 108 -4.92 -2.70 8.41
N GLY A 109 -6.04 -2.06 8.06
CA GLY A 109 -6.33 -0.67 8.46
C GLY A 109 -6.62 -0.48 9.95
N GLU A 110 -6.86 -1.56 10.71
CA GLU A 110 -7.05 -1.54 12.16
C GLU A 110 -6.59 -2.85 12.81
N GLU A 111 -6.29 -2.80 14.11
CA GLU A 111 -5.74 -3.93 14.86
C GLU A 111 -6.65 -5.18 14.82
N SER A 112 -7.95 -5.00 14.83
CA SER A 112 -8.93 -6.10 14.78
C SER A 112 -8.80 -6.94 13.51
N LEU A 113 -8.39 -6.34 12.39
CA LEU A 113 -8.25 -6.99 11.10
C LEU A 113 -7.06 -7.96 11.02
N PHE A 114 -6.04 -7.81 11.88
CA PHE A 114 -4.96 -8.80 11.94
C PHE A 114 -5.49 -10.20 12.28
N LYS A 115 -6.41 -10.30 13.24
CA LYS A 115 -7.05 -11.57 13.58
C LYS A 115 -7.94 -12.10 12.45
N PHE A 116 -8.65 -11.19 11.78
CA PHE A 116 -9.51 -11.54 10.66
C PHE A 116 -8.71 -12.14 9.49
N TYR A 117 -7.61 -11.49 9.09
CA TYR A 117 -6.76 -12.01 8.01
C TYR A 117 -5.93 -13.23 8.44
N ALA A 118 -5.52 -13.32 9.72
CA ALA A 118 -4.86 -14.54 10.22
C ALA A 118 -5.76 -15.77 10.08
N ALA A 119 -7.07 -15.65 10.29
CA ALA A 119 -8.02 -16.75 10.05
C ALA A 119 -8.12 -17.16 8.56
N MET A 120 -7.63 -16.32 7.63
CA MET A 120 -7.50 -16.62 6.20
C MET A 120 -6.08 -17.06 5.82
N GLY A 121 -5.22 -17.40 6.79
CA GLY A 121 -3.87 -17.89 6.54
C GLY A 121 -2.82 -16.81 6.26
N TYR A 122 -3.08 -15.56 6.62
CA TYR A 122 -2.07 -14.50 6.60
C TYR A 122 -1.24 -14.53 7.87
N GLU A 123 0.05 -14.27 7.72
CA GLU A 123 1.00 -14.11 8.81
C GLU A 123 1.52 -12.67 8.82
N THR A 124 1.75 -12.10 10.00
CA THR A 124 2.32 -10.76 10.14
C THR A 124 3.72 -10.69 9.55
N CYS A 125 3.98 -9.68 8.76
CA CYS A 125 5.25 -9.44 8.08
C CYS A 125 5.52 -7.95 7.88
N GLY A 126 6.61 -7.60 7.21
CA GLY A 126 6.88 -6.26 6.72
C GLY A 126 6.96 -5.22 7.83
N GLY A 127 7.88 -5.41 8.77
CA GLY A 127 8.01 -4.56 9.95
C GLY A 127 8.39 -3.11 9.65
N MET A 128 7.79 -2.19 10.39
CA MET A 128 7.99 -0.76 10.28
C MET A 128 8.00 -0.12 11.67
N ILE A 129 8.65 1.03 11.80
CA ILE A 129 8.54 1.92 12.97
C ILE A 129 8.01 3.26 12.47
N GLN A 130 7.04 3.81 13.18
CA GLN A 130 6.54 5.16 12.94
C GLN A 130 6.85 6.05 14.16
N PHE A 131 7.38 7.24 13.91
CA PHE A 131 7.69 8.19 14.97
C PHE A 131 7.44 9.63 14.50
N THR A 132 7.39 10.56 15.44
CA THR A 132 7.23 12.00 15.19
C THR A 132 8.43 12.77 15.69
N CYS A 133 8.76 13.88 15.00
CA CYS A 133 9.80 14.81 15.42
C CYS A 133 9.35 16.26 15.19
N LYS A 134 10.09 17.20 15.78
CA LYS A 134 10.01 18.64 15.48
C LYS A 134 11.04 19.00 14.40
N ALA A 135 10.83 20.14 13.76
CA ALA A 135 11.82 20.72 12.86
C ALA A 135 13.11 21.06 13.60
N GLU A 136 14.23 20.80 12.93
CA GLU A 136 15.60 21.18 13.34
C GLU A 136 16.25 22.00 12.22
N ASP A 137 17.52 22.36 12.42
CA ASP A 137 18.30 23.09 11.41
C ASP A 137 18.31 22.31 10.07
N PRO A 138 17.97 22.97 8.96
CA PRO A 138 17.75 22.30 7.69
C PRO A 138 19.04 21.77 7.07
N ILE A 139 18.92 20.63 6.39
CA ILE A 139 19.99 20.02 5.57
C ILE A 139 19.73 20.22 4.09
N PRO A 140 20.77 20.15 3.24
CA PRO A 140 20.59 20.15 1.79
C PRO A 140 19.81 18.90 1.33
N LEU A 141 18.76 19.12 0.54
CA LEU A 141 17.94 18.09 -0.07
C LEU A 141 17.80 18.35 -1.56
N GLN A 142 17.76 17.29 -2.34
CA GLN A 142 17.44 17.34 -3.76
C GLN A 142 16.11 16.64 -4.01
N GLU A 143 15.16 17.32 -4.64
CA GLU A 143 13.97 16.66 -5.19
C GLU A 143 14.39 15.86 -6.41
N ILE A 144 13.99 14.59 -6.46
CA ILE A 144 14.34 13.62 -7.51
C ILE A 144 13.08 13.05 -8.16
N SER A 145 13.24 12.49 -9.34
CA SER A 145 12.13 11.82 -10.02
C SER A 145 11.78 10.48 -9.38
N ALA A 146 10.55 10.00 -9.62
CA ALA A 146 10.12 8.66 -9.19
C ALA A 146 11.03 7.55 -9.73
N ALA A 147 11.58 7.71 -10.95
CA ALA A 147 12.50 6.74 -11.55
C ALA A 147 13.85 6.70 -10.84
N GLU A 148 14.42 7.85 -10.51
CA GLU A 148 15.66 7.95 -9.72
C GLU A 148 15.45 7.40 -8.31
N TYR A 149 14.30 7.73 -7.68
CA TYR A 149 13.93 7.19 -6.39
C TYR A 149 13.84 5.64 -6.41
N ALA A 150 13.19 5.05 -7.42
CA ALA A 150 13.09 3.61 -7.58
C ALA A 150 14.47 2.94 -7.66
N GLN A 151 15.38 3.52 -8.45
CA GLN A 151 16.73 3.00 -8.58
C GLN A 151 17.48 3.04 -7.24
N LEU A 152 17.51 4.19 -6.58
CA LEU A 152 18.19 4.36 -5.29
C LEU A 152 17.54 3.51 -4.19
N ARG A 153 16.23 3.32 -4.25
CA ARG A 153 15.49 2.50 -3.30
C ARG A 153 15.89 1.04 -3.37
N ARG A 154 16.08 0.47 -4.57
CA ARG A 154 16.54 -0.92 -4.73
C ARG A 154 17.88 -1.17 -4.04
N GLU A 155 18.77 -0.18 -4.05
CA GLU A 155 20.09 -0.28 -3.41
C GLU A 155 20.04 -0.17 -1.87
N ARG A 156 18.99 0.48 -1.34
CA ARG A 156 18.85 0.79 0.10
C ARG A 156 17.78 -0.03 0.82
N LEU A 157 16.93 -0.76 0.08
CA LEU A 157 15.94 -1.63 0.71
C LEU A 157 16.59 -2.66 1.63
N PRO A 158 16.03 -2.91 2.81
CA PRO A 158 16.44 -4.06 3.63
C PRO A 158 16.33 -5.37 2.85
N ALA A 159 17.19 -6.33 3.19
CA ALA A 159 17.09 -7.68 2.64
C ALA A 159 15.67 -8.26 2.87
N GLY A 160 15.01 -8.74 1.81
CA GLY A 160 13.62 -9.19 1.87
C GLY A 160 12.57 -8.05 1.90
N GLY A 161 12.99 -6.82 1.61
CA GLY A 161 12.07 -5.71 1.42
C GLY A 161 11.29 -5.81 0.11
N VAL A 162 10.05 -5.31 0.10
CA VAL A 162 9.18 -5.34 -1.08
C VAL A 162 9.52 -4.21 -2.04
N ILE A 163 9.75 -4.57 -3.30
CA ILE A 163 9.92 -3.64 -4.41
C ILE A 163 8.53 -3.27 -4.93
N GLN A 164 8.16 -2.00 -4.77
CA GLN A 164 6.90 -1.41 -5.22
C GLN A 164 7.21 -0.36 -6.28
N GLU A 165 6.97 -0.67 -7.53
CA GLU A 165 7.28 0.14 -8.71
C GLU A 165 6.09 0.20 -9.67
N GLY A 166 6.27 0.68 -10.89
CA GLY A 166 5.20 0.76 -11.86
C GLY A 166 4.04 1.61 -11.36
N GLU A 167 2.85 1.03 -11.33
CA GLU A 167 1.64 1.69 -10.88
C GLU A 167 1.69 2.13 -9.41
N ASN A 168 2.44 1.43 -8.54
CA ASN A 168 2.64 1.88 -7.16
C ASN A 168 3.30 3.25 -7.12
N LEU A 169 4.39 3.44 -7.87
CA LEU A 169 5.08 4.73 -7.93
C LEU A 169 4.32 5.78 -8.75
N ALA A 170 3.58 5.36 -9.77
CA ALA A 170 2.73 6.26 -10.53
C ALA A 170 1.64 6.88 -9.64
N PHE A 171 1.01 6.08 -8.81
CA PHE A 171 0.03 6.55 -7.83
C PHE A 171 0.71 7.39 -6.73
N LEU A 172 1.79 6.86 -6.13
CA LEU A 172 2.53 7.54 -5.07
C LEU A 172 3.02 8.94 -5.48
N SER A 173 3.49 9.11 -6.71
CA SER A 173 3.99 10.40 -7.22
C SER A 173 2.91 11.48 -7.36
N ARG A 174 1.63 11.12 -7.27
CA ARG A 174 0.52 12.07 -7.19
C ARG A 174 0.23 12.54 -5.77
N LEU A 175 0.69 11.77 -4.78
CA LEU A 175 0.41 12.00 -3.36
C LEU A 175 1.58 12.69 -2.66
N VAL A 176 2.82 12.35 -3.05
CA VAL A 176 4.04 12.82 -2.40
C VAL A 176 5.13 13.14 -3.42
N LYS A 177 6.21 13.78 -2.93
CA LYS A 177 7.44 14.01 -3.68
C LYS A 177 8.56 13.10 -3.17
N PHE A 178 9.58 12.92 -4.00
CA PHE A 178 10.74 12.09 -3.71
C PHE A 178 11.97 12.95 -3.52
N TYR A 179 12.80 12.59 -2.55
CA TYR A 179 13.96 13.37 -2.16
C TYR A 179 15.18 12.50 -1.90
N GLN A 180 16.34 13.07 -2.16
CA GLN A 180 17.64 12.53 -1.79
C GLN A 180 18.38 13.54 -0.92
N GLY A 181 18.92 13.06 0.20
CA GLY A 181 19.96 13.70 1.00
C GLY A 181 21.29 12.97 0.82
N GLU A 182 22.34 13.41 1.54
CA GLU A 182 23.68 12.81 1.45
C GLU A 182 23.67 11.31 1.81
N THR A 183 22.99 10.95 2.89
CA THR A 183 22.97 9.57 3.42
C THR A 183 21.58 8.94 3.42
N CYS A 184 20.56 9.59 2.88
CA CYS A 184 19.19 9.12 2.90
C CYS A 184 18.46 9.37 1.58
N ILE A 185 17.42 8.58 1.37
CA ILE A 185 16.34 8.87 0.42
C ILE A 185 15.00 8.75 1.14
N PHE A 186 14.03 9.50 0.69
CA PHE A 186 12.69 9.44 1.28
C PHE A 186 11.62 9.92 0.33
N CYS A 187 10.36 9.58 0.64
CA CYS A 187 9.20 10.15 -0.02
C CYS A 187 8.26 10.77 1.01
N ALA A 188 7.82 12.00 0.74
CA ALA A 188 7.05 12.75 1.70
C ALA A 188 6.11 13.77 1.04
N GLY A 189 5.02 14.06 1.74
CA GLY A 189 4.13 15.18 1.48
C GLY A 189 4.10 16.15 2.65
N VAL A 190 3.83 17.42 2.37
CA VAL A 190 3.59 18.45 3.39
C VAL A 190 2.16 18.92 3.25
N ASN A 191 1.42 18.89 4.35
CA ASN A 191 0.09 19.43 4.46
C ASN A 191 0.05 20.42 5.63
N ASP A 192 -0.31 21.67 5.33
CA ASP A 192 -0.17 22.81 6.24
C ASP A 192 1.29 22.95 6.73
N ASP A 193 1.53 22.71 8.01
CA ASP A 193 2.85 22.76 8.65
C ASP A 193 3.38 21.38 9.11
N ARG A 194 2.77 20.29 8.59
CA ARG A 194 3.10 18.91 8.96
C ARG A 194 3.66 18.13 7.78
N LEU A 195 4.78 17.48 8.01
CA LEU A 195 5.40 16.55 7.07
C LEU A 195 4.91 15.12 7.34
N PHE A 196 4.50 14.42 6.29
CA PHE A 196 4.25 12.98 6.30
C PHE A 196 5.26 12.29 5.40
N CYS A 197 6.23 11.62 6.00
CA CYS A 197 7.23 10.81 5.31
C CYS A 197 6.80 9.35 5.32
N LEU A 198 6.37 8.86 4.17
CA LEU A 198 5.87 7.48 4.02
C LEU A 198 6.99 6.45 4.03
N GLU A 199 8.19 6.82 3.65
CA GLU A 199 9.39 5.99 3.74
C GLU A 199 10.63 6.88 3.87
N LEU A 200 11.45 6.60 4.87
CA LEU A 200 12.81 7.12 5.00
C LEU A 200 13.78 5.93 5.04
N LEU A 201 14.65 5.85 4.04
CA LEU A 201 15.74 4.87 3.96
C LEU A 201 17.09 5.56 4.16
N GLY A 202 17.79 5.25 5.24
CA GLY A 202 19.06 5.86 5.65
C GLY A 202 19.03 6.27 7.11
N ASP A 203 19.75 7.35 7.44
CA ASP A 203 19.89 7.81 8.82
C ASP A 203 18.59 8.46 9.35
N ALA A 204 17.91 7.78 10.25
CA ALA A 204 16.68 8.26 10.87
C ALA A 204 16.87 9.48 11.78
N GLN A 205 18.11 9.76 12.22
CA GLN A 205 18.41 10.95 13.02
C GLN A 205 18.26 12.25 12.24
N LEU A 206 18.25 12.18 10.90
CA LEU A 206 18.03 13.32 10.03
C LEU A 206 16.55 13.78 9.96
N ALA A 207 15.62 13.08 10.59
CA ALA A 207 14.18 13.36 10.47
C ALA A 207 13.81 14.81 10.86
N GLY A 208 14.39 15.35 11.93
CA GLY A 208 14.19 16.74 12.35
C GLY A 208 14.71 17.75 11.32
N ALA A 209 15.91 17.50 10.81
CA ALA A 209 16.55 18.35 9.79
C ALA A 209 15.84 18.28 8.43
N ILE A 210 15.32 17.10 8.04
CA ILE A 210 14.45 16.92 6.86
C ILE A 210 13.16 17.72 7.04
N THR A 211 12.55 17.66 8.23
CA THR A 211 11.34 18.42 8.56
C THR A 211 11.56 19.92 8.39
N GLY A 212 12.66 20.45 8.93
CA GLY A 212 13.05 21.85 8.76
C GLY A 212 13.34 22.22 7.32
N ALA A 213 14.04 21.35 6.57
CA ALA A 213 14.36 21.61 5.16
C ALA A 213 13.13 21.70 4.24
N LEU A 214 12.05 21.00 4.59
CA LEU A 214 10.78 21.05 3.85
C LEU A 214 9.80 22.11 4.39
N GLY A 215 10.23 22.93 5.36
CA GLY A 215 9.46 24.06 5.88
C GLY A 215 8.28 23.66 6.79
N ALA A 216 8.26 22.43 7.30
CA ALA A 216 7.23 21.97 8.22
C ALA A 216 7.65 22.21 9.68
N ALA A 217 6.70 22.38 10.60
CA ALA A 217 6.96 22.52 12.03
C ALA A 217 7.18 21.17 12.73
N SER A 218 6.55 20.12 12.21
CA SER A 218 6.67 18.75 12.72
C SER A 218 6.60 17.73 11.58
N GLY A 219 7.19 16.56 11.80
CA GLY A 219 7.16 15.46 10.84
C GLY A 219 6.78 14.13 11.48
N THR A 220 6.01 13.34 10.74
CA THR A 220 5.79 11.91 11.03
C THR A 220 6.56 11.11 10.00
N PHE A 221 7.36 10.16 10.45
CA PHE A 221 8.26 9.37 9.62
C PHE A 221 7.99 7.87 9.80
N ARG A 222 8.06 7.14 8.69
CA ARG A 222 8.06 5.68 8.64
C ARG A 222 9.44 5.18 8.18
N ILE A 223 10.00 4.26 8.94
CA ILE A 223 11.31 3.63 8.67
C ILE A 223 11.21 2.12 8.78
N PRO A 224 12.11 1.34 8.17
CA PRO A 224 12.22 -0.09 8.44
C PRO A 224 12.35 -0.36 9.93
N GLY A 225 11.62 -1.36 10.45
CA GLY A 225 11.63 -1.69 11.87
C GLY A 225 11.00 -3.04 12.17
N ALA A 226 10.69 -3.29 13.43
CA ALA A 226 10.19 -4.58 13.91
C ALA A 226 8.71 -4.57 14.32
N GLU A 227 8.04 -3.42 14.27
CA GLU A 227 6.62 -3.35 14.61
C GLU A 227 5.77 -3.93 13.49
N ALA A 228 4.76 -4.71 13.86
CA ALA A 228 3.84 -5.35 12.92
C ALA A 228 3.15 -4.30 12.02
N PHE A 229 3.27 -4.45 10.70
CA PHE A 229 2.67 -3.50 9.77
C PHE A 229 1.86 -4.17 8.69
N ALA A 230 2.44 -5.09 7.92
CA ALA A 230 1.78 -5.81 6.85
C ALA A 230 1.51 -7.28 7.23
N MET A 231 0.67 -7.92 6.44
CA MET A 231 0.44 -9.36 6.53
C MET A 231 0.65 -10.02 5.16
N TYR A 232 1.17 -11.24 5.16
CA TYR A 232 1.51 -12.02 3.98
C TYR A 232 0.84 -13.38 3.99
N ARG A 233 0.31 -13.81 2.84
CA ARG A 233 -0.12 -15.18 2.58
C ARG A 233 0.68 -15.73 1.41
N GLY A 234 1.57 -16.71 1.67
CA GLY A 234 2.36 -17.37 0.64
C GLY A 234 1.54 -18.38 -0.17
N PHE A 235 1.81 -18.41 -1.49
CA PHE A 235 1.26 -19.42 -2.40
C PHE A 235 2.32 -20.44 -2.83
N SER A 236 3.58 -20.17 -2.49
CA SER A 236 4.77 -21.00 -2.74
C SER A 236 5.64 -21.05 -1.49
N SER A 237 6.82 -21.65 -1.59
CA SER A 237 7.82 -21.70 -0.50
C SER A 237 8.62 -20.39 -0.31
N THR A 238 8.22 -19.31 -0.97
CA THR A 238 8.90 -18.00 -0.83
C THR A 238 8.74 -17.47 0.60
N PRO A 239 9.83 -17.04 1.24
CA PRO A 239 9.75 -16.44 2.58
C PRO A 239 8.88 -15.20 2.61
N ALA A 240 8.27 -14.91 3.76
CA ALA A 240 7.54 -13.68 3.97
C ALA A 240 8.45 -12.45 3.84
N PRO A 241 7.94 -11.33 3.31
CA PRO A 241 8.67 -10.08 3.26
C PRO A 241 9.07 -9.57 4.65
N SER A 242 10.27 -9.00 4.76
CA SER A 242 10.76 -8.39 5.99
C SER A 242 10.37 -6.91 6.15
N TYR A 243 10.11 -6.23 5.03
CA TYR A 243 9.77 -4.81 5.00
C TYR A 243 8.79 -4.49 3.87
N PHE A 244 7.77 -3.71 4.20
CA PHE A 244 6.77 -3.19 3.28
C PHE A 244 6.52 -1.71 3.61
N ALA A 245 6.55 -0.81 2.62
CA ALA A 245 6.51 0.63 2.87
C ALA A 245 5.20 1.29 2.43
N PHE A 246 4.83 1.15 1.15
CA PHE A 246 3.77 1.97 0.59
C PHE A 246 2.41 1.33 0.79
N SER A 247 1.76 1.68 1.87
CA SER A 247 0.40 1.22 2.20
C SER A 247 -0.68 2.16 1.69
N PHE A 248 -0.46 3.25 1.12
CA PHE A 248 -1.46 4.19 0.56
C PHE A 248 -2.68 4.47 1.48
N ASP A 249 -2.48 4.40 2.81
CA ASP A 249 -3.50 4.66 3.84
C ASP A 249 -3.39 6.08 4.39
#